data_7027e3b0987b0cc2c050eca5dd9b0e1a
#
_entry.id   7027e3b0987b0cc2c050eca5dd9b0e1a
#
_cell.length_a   1.000
_cell.length_b   1.000
_cell.length_c   1.000
_cell.angle_alpha   90.00
_cell.angle_beta   90.00
_cell.angle_gamma   90.00
#
_symmetry.space_group_name_H-M   'P 1'
#
loop_
_entity.id
_entity.type
_entity.pdbx_description
1 polymer ?
#
loop_
_entity_poly.entity_id
_entity_poly.type
_entity_poly.pdbx_seq_one_letter_code
_entity_poly.pdbx_strand_id
1 'polypeptide(L)'
;MHFKSGFVTIIGRPNVGKSTLLNGIIGEKIAIMSSKPQTTRHKITGVFNDENSQIIFVDTPGIHKPKNKLGDYMVNSAKSAVDDVDVVILMVDHSTKIGPGDEYLLEFIKAAKVDVILVINKVDLISPDEFKGIYDYYSNLDFIKKIVGLSAINGKGITDLVETIKSELPEGPAFYPTDHMTDQTERTIVSEIVREKVLMYIDEEIPHGVAVEVQSMKTRKNKDNIEIYDIEVDIICEKQSHKGIIIGKEGRKLKGIGKSARQDVEKLLQTKVNLQLFVKVREGWRDNDNFLRGLGYKE
;
A
#
# COMPACT_ATOMS: atom_id res chain seq x y z
N MET A 1 20.53 7.16 25.54
CA MET A 1 19.30 7.55 24.83
C MET A 1 18.25 6.51 25.16
N HIS A 2 17.03 6.93 25.44
CA HIS A 2 15.93 5.98 25.70
C HIS A 2 15.39 5.51 24.35
N PHE A 3 15.10 4.21 24.23
CA PHE A 3 14.57 3.62 23.02
C PHE A 3 13.13 4.12 22.80
N LYS A 4 12.79 4.49 21.55
CA LYS A 4 11.47 4.99 21.19
C LYS A 4 10.76 4.00 20.27
N SER A 5 9.49 3.74 20.55
CA SER A 5 8.71 2.83 19.72
C SER A 5 7.24 3.25 19.67
N GLY A 6 6.59 2.99 18.57
CA GLY A 6 5.16 3.29 18.44
C GLY A 6 4.61 3.01 17.05
N PHE A 7 3.29 3.18 16.97
CA PHE A 7 2.50 2.92 15.77
C PHE A 7 2.24 4.21 15.01
N VAL A 8 2.40 4.15 13.70
CA VAL A 8 2.23 5.29 12.78
C VAL A 8 1.32 4.90 11.64
N THR A 9 0.24 5.63 11.42
CA THR A 9 -0.60 5.41 10.23
C THR A 9 -0.34 6.46 9.16
N ILE A 10 -0.37 6.02 7.89
CA ILE A 10 -0.24 6.91 6.74
C ILE A 10 -1.60 6.99 6.03
N ILE A 11 -2.23 8.15 6.09
CA ILE A 11 -3.49 8.44 5.42
C ILE A 11 -3.30 9.46 4.31
N GLY A 12 -4.15 9.41 3.31
CA GLY A 12 -4.09 10.32 2.18
C GLY A 12 -4.91 9.81 1.01
N ARG A 13 -5.14 10.66 0.03
CA ARG A 13 -5.85 10.29 -1.21
C ARG A 13 -5.16 9.12 -1.92
N PRO A 14 -5.85 8.40 -2.79
CA PRO A 14 -5.19 7.48 -3.72
C PRO A 14 -4.09 8.18 -4.52
N ASN A 15 -2.99 7.48 -4.79
CA ASN A 15 -1.88 7.91 -5.66
C ASN A 15 -1.02 9.09 -5.15
N VAL A 16 -1.17 9.53 -3.91
CA VAL A 16 -0.27 10.53 -3.31
C VAL A 16 1.13 9.97 -3.01
N GLY A 17 1.29 8.63 -2.98
CA GLY A 17 2.59 7.97 -2.83
C GLY A 17 2.79 7.22 -1.50
N LYS A 18 1.72 6.88 -0.76
CA LYS A 18 1.79 6.19 0.54
C LYS A 18 2.64 4.91 0.52
N SER A 19 2.29 3.98 -0.35
CA SER A 19 3.03 2.70 -0.48
C SER A 19 4.45 2.89 -0.99
N THR A 20 4.73 3.93 -1.81
CA THR A 20 6.08 4.28 -2.25
C THR A 20 6.92 4.77 -1.08
N LEU A 21 6.33 5.63 -0.24
CA LEU A 21 6.98 6.12 0.98
C LEU A 21 7.27 4.97 1.95
N LEU A 22 6.28 4.11 2.21
CA LEU A 22 6.45 2.95 3.09
C LEU A 22 7.59 2.04 2.64
N ASN A 23 7.60 1.65 1.35
CA ASN A 23 8.69 0.84 0.79
C ASN A 23 10.06 1.56 0.89
N GLY A 24 10.08 2.89 0.68
CA GLY A 24 11.30 3.68 0.79
C GLY A 24 11.85 3.77 2.22
N ILE A 25 10.98 3.80 3.23
CA ILE A 25 11.37 3.80 4.65
C ILE A 25 11.87 2.42 5.08
N ILE A 26 11.14 1.35 4.70
CA ILE A 26 11.49 -0.04 5.09
C ILE A 26 12.72 -0.55 4.32
N GLY A 27 12.97 -0.03 3.11
CA GLY A 27 14.04 -0.47 2.24
C GLY A 27 13.71 -1.70 1.40
N GLU A 28 12.53 -2.28 1.58
CA GLU A 28 12.04 -3.48 0.89
C GLU A 28 10.65 -3.26 0.31
N LYS A 29 10.30 -4.04 -0.73
CA LYS A 29 8.99 -3.95 -1.38
C LYS A 29 7.95 -4.79 -0.63
N ILE A 30 7.36 -4.24 0.41
CA ILE A 30 6.28 -4.86 1.19
C ILE A 30 4.88 -4.42 0.75
N ALA A 31 4.75 -3.26 0.11
CA ALA A 31 3.50 -2.74 -0.42
C ALA A 31 3.58 -2.57 -1.94
N ILE A 32 2.49 -2.86 -2.64
CA ILE A 32 2.44 -2.68 -4.09
C ILE A 32 2.27 -1.21 -4.47
N MET A 33 2.82 -0.86 -5.63
CA MET A 33 2.79 0.50 -6.16
C MET A 33 2.07 0.54 -7.50
N SER A 34 1.11 1.44 -7.65
CA SER A 34 0.45 1.69 -8.94
C SER A 34 -0.07 3.11 -9.02
N SER A 35 -0.16 3.65 -10.22
CA SER A 35 -0.86 4.91 -10.49
C SER A 35 -2.39 4.77 -10.47
N LYS A 36 -2.93 3.55 -10.35
CA LYS A 36 -4.38 3.31 -10.31
C LYS A 36 -4.92 3.54 -8.90
N PRO A 37 -6.13 4.11 -8.74
CA PRO A 37 -6.80 4.19 -7.44
C PRO A 37 -7.05 2.80 -6.83
N GLN A 38 -7.20 2.72 -5.50
CA GLN A 38 -7.43 1.47 -4.75
C GLN A 38 -6.29 0.44 -4.94
N THR A 39 -5.06 0.93 -5.02
CA THR A 39 -3.88 0.07 -5.09
C THR A 39 -3.72 -0.72 -3.80
N THR A 40 -3.65 -0.08 -2.65
CA THR A 40 -3.66 -0.73 -1.32
C THR A 40 -5.10 -1.05 -0.93
N ARG A 41 -5.39 -2.30 -0.58
CA ARG A 41 -6.71 -2.76 -0.13
C ARG A 41 -6.71 -3.36 1.26
N HIS A 42 -5.60 -3.96 1.67
CA HIS A 42 -5.37 -4.48 3.00
C HIS A 42 -4.63 -3.48 3.86
N LYS A 43 -4.83 -3.56 5.16
CA LYS A 43 -3.94 -2.94 6.13
C LYS A 43 -2.59 -3.66 6.03
N ILE A 44 -1.52 -2.93 5.78
CA ILE A 44 -0.17 -3.48 5.66
C ILE A 44 0.66 -2.93 6.80
N THR A 45 1.25 -3.82 7.59
CA THR A 45 2.19 -3.44 8.63
C THR A 45 3.62 -3.50 8.08
N GLY A 46 4.36 -2.41 8.24
CA GLY A 46 5.78 -2.33 7.95
C GLY A 46 6.55 -1.91 9.19
N VAL A 47 7.62 -2.58 9.52
CA VAL A 47 8.42 -2.30 10.73
C VAL A 47 9.78 -1.73 10.32
N PHE A 48 10.00 -0.48 10.69
CA PHE A 48 11.30 0.16 10.58
C PHE A 48 12.05 0.02 11.91
N ASN A 49 13.32 -0.41 11.84
CA ASN A 49 14.19 -0.57 13.00
C ASN A 49 15.49 0.21 12.79
N ASP A 50 15.93 0.90 13.84
CA ASP A 50 17.31 1.36 13.96
C ASP A 50 17.82 1.15 15.41
N GLU A 51 19.01 1.67 15.70
CA GLU A 51 19.67 1.48 17.01
C GLU A 51 18.86 2.03 18.19
N ASN A 52 18.03 3.05 17.97
CA ASN A 52 17.37 3.81 19.02
C ASN A 52 15.84 3.84 18.90
N SER A 53 15.29 3.20 17.84
CA SER A 53 13.84 3.24 17.62
C SER A 53 13.29 2.07 16.84
N GLN A 54 11.98 1.82 17.04
CA GLN A 54 11.17 0.96 16.21
C GLN A 54 9.88 1.69 15.83
N ILE A 55 9.63 1.85 14.53
CA ILE A 55 8.43 2.50 14.01
C ILE A 55 7.58 1.45 13.30
N ILE A 56 6.36 1.24 13.78
CA ILE A 56 5.41 0.32 13.17
C ILE A 56 4.46 1.11 12.28
N PHE A 57 4.72 1.08 10.99
CA PHE A 57 3.86 1.72 10.00
C PHE A 57 2.64 0.87 9.69
N VAL A 58 1.49 1.49 9.71
CA VAL A 58 0.23 0.90 9.29
C VAL A 58 -0.23 1.60 8.01
N ASP A 59 0.11 1.04 6.83
CA ASP A 59 -0.39 1.56 5.55
C ASP A 59 -1.86 1.21 5.39
N THR A 60 -2.64 2.21 5.05
CA THR A 60 -4.09 2.07 4.91
C THR A 60 -4.52 2.26 3.47
N PRO A 61 -5.63 1.61 3.07
CA PRO A 61 -6.28 1.95 1.81
C PRO A 61 -6.53 3.46 1.69
N GLY A 62 -6.35 4.00 0.49
CA GLY A 62 -6.67 5.41 0.26
C GLY A 62 -8.14 5.71 0.55
N ILE A 63 -8.40 6.72 1.38
CA ILE A 63 -9.76 7.08 1.78
C ILE A 63 -10.49 7.75 0.62
N HIS A 64 -11.64 7.21 0.27
CA HIS A 64 -12.55 7.74 -0.76
C HIS A 64 -13.99 7.34 -0.43
N LYS A 65 -14.98 8.00 -1.05
CA LYS A 65 -16.39 7.63 -0.85
C LYS A 65 -16.65 6.21 -1.36
N PRO A 66 -17.11 5.27 -0.51
CA PRO A 66 -17.30 3.88 -0.89
C PRO A 66 -18.46 3.72 -1.88
N LYS A 67 -18.37 2.73 -2.78
CA LYS A 67 -19.39 2.41 -3.77
C LYS A 67 -19.89 0.96 -3.70
N ASN A 68 -19.26 0.13 -2.87
CA ASN A 68 -19.55 -1.29 -2.68
C ASN A 68 -18.96 -1.76 -1.34
N LYS A 69 -19.26 -3.00 -0.93
CA LYS A 69 -18.80 -3.54 0.36
C LYS A 69 -17.28 -3.60 0.51
N LEU A 70 -16.55 -3.87 -0.56
CA LEU A 70 -15.09 -3.77 -0.53
C LEU A 70 -14.64 -2.34 -0.22
N GLY A 71 -15.28 -1.33 -0.81
CA GLY A 71 -15.03 0.08 -0.51
C GLY A 71 -15.35 0.44 0.94
N ASP A 72 -16.45 -0.08 1.50
CA ASP A 72 -16.81 0.10 2.92
C ASP A 72 -15.72 -0.50 3.83
N TYR A 73 -15.25 -1.72 3.53
CA TYR A 73 -14.13 -2.32 4.24
C TYR A 73 -12.89 -1.44 4.23
N MET A 74 -12.49 -0.93 3.05
CA MET A 74 -11.31 -0.08 2.91
C MET A 74 -11.41 1.20 3.75
N VAL A 75 -12.56 1.85 3.75
CA VAL A 75 -12.81 3.07 4.56
C VAL A 75 -12.78 2.73 6.05
N ASN A 76 -13.42 1.65 6.48
CA ASN A 76 -13.42 1.23 7.88
C ASN A 76 -12.03 0.84 8.36
N SER A 77 -11.24 0.14 7.53
CA SER A 77 -9.83 -0.19 7.84
C SER A 77 -8.98 1.06 8.02
N ALA A 78 -9.19 2.10 7.20
CA ALA A 78 -8.48 3.35 7.35
C ALA A 78 -8.92 4.13 8.60
N LYS A 79 -10.22 4.07 8.97
CA LYS A 79 -10.74 4.69 10.19
C LYS A 79 -10.17 4.03 11.45
N SER A 80 -10.26 2.70 11.55
CA SER A 80 -9.73 1.98 12.71
C SER A 80 -8.20 2.17 12.90
N ALA A 81 -7.48 2.40 11.81
CA ALA A 81 -6.05 2.65 11.90
C ALA A 81 -5.67 4.02 12.48
N VAL A 82 -6.60 4.97 12.57
CA VAL A 82 -6.34 6.29 13.20
C VAL A 82 -6.58 6.24 14.71
N ASP A 83 -7.47 5.35 15.18
CA ASP A 83 -7.86 5.31 16.59
C ASP A 83 -6.79 4.66 17.50
N ASP A 84 -5.94 3.81 16.93
CA ASP A 84 -5.00 2.96 17.69
C ASP A 84 -3.51 3.28 17.40
N VAL A 85 -3.18 4.52 17.02
CA VAL A 85 -1.78 4.89 16.69
C VAL A 85 -1.28 6.08 17.48
N ASP A 86 0.04 6.15 17.64
CA ASP A 86 0.72 7.26 18.33
C ASP A 86 0.89 8.48 17.43
N VAL A 87 1.06 8.26 16.11
CA VAL A 87 1.28 9.33 15.13
C VAL A 87 0.45 9.10 13.87
N VAL A 88 -0.20 10.14 13.41
CA VAL A 88 -0.91 10.16 12.13
C VAL A 88 -0.12 10.99 11.11
N ILE A 89 0.18 10.40 9.97
CA ILE A 89 0.75 11.10 8.82
C ILE A 89 -0.36 11.37 7.81
N LEU A 90 -0.64 12.65 7.55
CA LEU A 90 -1.44 13.04 6.39
C LEU A 90 -0.53 13.27 5.20
N MET A 91 -0.68 12.46 4.16
CA MET A 91 0.13 12.58 2.96
C MET A 91 -0.66 13.22 1.83
N VAL A 92 -0.15 14.32 1.31
CA VAL A 92 -0.65 15.03 0.12
C VAL A 92 0.41 15.02 -0.97
N ASP A 93 0.01 15.27 -2.21
CA ASP A 93 0.94 15.38 -3.32
C ASP A 93 1.14 16.85 -3.77
N HIS A 94 1.82 17.01 -4.87
CA HIS A 94 2.16 18.30 -5.48
C HIS A 94 0.94 19.12 -5.99
N SER A 95 -0.29 18.64 -5.81
CA SER A 95 -1.49 19.38 -6.26
C SER A 95 -1.69 20.65 -5.44
N THR A 96 -1.68 21.80 -6.10
CA THR A 96 -1.96 23.09 -5.48
C THR A 96 -3.45 23.36 -5.27
N LYS A 97 -4.32 22.49 -5.81
CA LYS A 97 -5.78 22.61 -5.67
C LYS A 97 -6.29 21.61 -4.66
N ILE A 98 -6.91 22.13 -3.61
CA ILE A 98 -7.67 21.34 -2.65
C ILE A 98 -8.97 20.89 -3.32
N GLY A 99 -9.19 19.59 -3.39
CA GLY A 99 -10.39 19.02 -3.99
C GLY A 99 -11.33 18.39 -2.93
N PRO A 100 -12.54 17.95 -3.34
CA PRO A 100 -13.50 17.34 -2.42
C PRO A 100 -12.96 16.13 -1.65
N GLY A 101 -11.95 15.44 -2.22
CA GLY A 101 -11.27 14.31 -1.56
C GLY A 101 -10.34 14.76 -0.43
N ASP A 102 -9.68 15.91 -0.57
CA ASP A 102 -8.86 16.51 0.48
C ASP A 102 -9.74 17.05 1.60
N GLU A 103 -10.81 17.77 1.26
CA GLU A 103 -11.78 18.29 2.23
C GLU A 103 -12.36 17.17 3.10
N TYR A 104 -12.77 16.06 2.47
CA TYR A 104 -13.29 14.89 3.19
C TYR A 104 -12.26 14.31 4.16
N LEU A 105 -10.97 14.23 3.75
CA LEU A 105 -9.88 13.76 4.61
C LEU A 105 -9.61 14.71 5.77
N LEU A 106 -9.61 16.02 5.51
CA LEU A 106 -9.38 17.03 6.54
C LEU A 106 -10.51 17.02 7.58
N GLU A 107 -11.77 16.91 7.16
CA GLU A 107 -12.91 16.74 8.07
C GLU A 107 -12.79 15.47 8.91
N PHE A 108 -12.41 14.36 8.28
CA PHE A 108 -12.21 13.09 8.97
C PHE A 108 -11.14 13.19 10.07
N ILE A 109 -9.97 13.77 9.75
CA ILE A 109 -8.86 13.93 10.70
C ILE A 109 -9.24 14.89 11.82
N LYS A 110 -9.89 16.02 11.49
CA LYS A 110 -10.35 16.99 12.47
C LYS A 110 -11.33 16.37 13.48
N ALA A 111 -12.20 15.45 13.01
CA ALA A 111 -13.13 14.74 13.87
C ALA A 111 -12.42 13.74 14.81
N ALA A 112 -11.32 13.13 14.40
CA ALA A 112 -10.51 12.20 15.20
C ALA A 112 -9.74 12.88 16.34
N LYS A 113 -9.56 14.21 16.29
CA LYS A 113 -8.85 15.02 17.31
C LYS A 113 -7.42 14.53 17.61
N VAL A 114 -6.71 14.09 16.58
CA VAL A 114 -5.33 13.64 16.66
C VAL A 114 -4.38 14.68 16.07
N ASP A 115 -3.19 14.78 16.61
CA ASP A 115 -2.14 15.62 16.05
C ASP A 115 -1.51 14.93 14.84
N VAL A 116 -1.21 15.71 13.80
CA VAL A 116 -0.85 15.19 12.49
C VAL A 116 0.50 15.75 12.02
N ILE A 117 1.33 14.88 11.48
CA ILE A 117 2.47 15.26 10.63
C ILE A 117 1.98 15.32 9.18
N LEU A 118 2.01 16.48 8.55
CA LEU A 118 1.74 16.61 7.12
C LEU A 118 2.99 16.24 6.31
N VAL A 119 2.81 15.39 5.32
CA VAL A 119 3.84 15.07 4.31
C VAL A 119 3.40 15.60 2.95
N ILE A 120 4.14 16.57 2.42
CA ILE A 120 3.98 17.06 1.04
C ILE A 120 4.93 16.25 0.17
N ASN A 121 4.38 15.30 -0.59
CA ASN A 121 5.16 14.41 -1.46
C ASN A 121 5.24 14.95 -2.89
N LYS A 122 6.18 14.39 -3.66
CA LYS A 122 6.48 14.73 -5.06
C LYS A 122 6.98 16.18 -5.21
N VAL A 123 7.74 16.65 -4.22
CA VAL A 123 8.32 18.01 -4.27
C VAL A 123 9.31 18.21 -5.44
N ASP A 124 9.75 17.10 -6.05
CA ASP A 124 10.55 17.09 -7.27
C ASP A 124 9.81 17.57 -8.51
N LEU A 125 8.47 17.67 -8.45
CA LEU A 125 7.58 18.07 -9.55
C LEU A 125 7.08 19.51 -9.44
N ILE A 126 7.45 20.25 -8.40
CA ILE A 126 6.95 21.61 -8.14
C ILE A 126 8.08 22.61 -7.86
N SER A 127 7.78 23.86 -8.14
CA SER A 127 8.66 24.99 -7.80
C SER A 127 8.61 25.31 -6.28
N PRO A 128 9.61 26.04 -5.76
CA PRO A 128 9.59 26.53 -4.38
C PRO A 128 8.35 27.37 -4.04
N ASP A 129 7.84 28.17 -4.98
CA ASP A 129 6.65 29.01 -4.76
C ASP A 129 5.38 28.17 -4.67
N GLU A 130 5.24 27.14 -5.50
CA GLU A 130 4.13 26.18 -5.41
C GLU A 130 4.18 25.39 -4.10
N PHE A 131 5.37 24.94 -3.70
CA PHE A 131 5.56 24.31 -2.40
C PHE A 131 5.12 25.21 -1.25
N LYS A 132 5.56 26.49 -1.28
CA LYS A 132 5.19 27.49 -0.29
C LYS A 132 3.67 27.69 -0.22
N GLY A 133 2.98 27.75 -1.36
CA GLY A 133 1.51 27.86 -1.40
C GLY A 133 0.81 26.70 -0.73
N ILE A 134 1.27 25.45 -0.95
CA ILE A 134 0.75 24.26 -0.29
C ILE A 134 1.06 24.33 1.22
N TYR A 135 2.29 24.63 1.58
CA TYR A 135 2.73 24.77 2.97
C TYR A 135 1.88 25.79 3.74
N ASP A 136 1.71 27.00 3.20
CA ASP A 136 0.96 28.09 3.83
C ASP A 136 -0.51 27.71 4.05
N TYR A 137 -1.12 26.98 3.12
CA TYR A 137 -2.49 26.49 3.31
C TYR A 137 -2.62 25.54 4.51
N TYR A 138 -1.78 24.50 4.55
CA TYR A 138 -1.90 23.47 5.59
C TYR A 138 -1.38 23.92 6.94
N SER A 139 -0.40 24.82 7.01
CA SER A 139 0.15 25.35 8.27
C SER A 139 -0.88 26.17 9.07
N ASN A 140 -1.95 26.64 8.44
CA ASN A 140 -3.06 27.34 9.11
C ASN A 140 -4.07 26.38 9.78
N LEU A 141 -3.90 25.07 9.66
CA LEU A 141 -4.78 24.08 10.28
C LEU A 141 -4.24 23.67 11.66
N ASP A 142 -4.99 23.94 12.72
CA ASP A 142 -4.56 23.77 14.12
C ASP A 142 -4.08 22.37 14.49
N PHE A 143 -4.60 21.33 13.81
CA PHE A 143 -4.22 19.92 14.03
C PHE A 143 -2.97 19.50 13.28
N ILE A 144 -2.42 20.31 12.37
CA ILE A 144 -1.14 20.07 11.71
C ILE A 144 -0.02 20.60 12.61
N LYS A 145 0.78 19.69 13.17
CA LYS A 145 1.87 20.07 14.10
C LYS A 145 3.21 20.23 13.41
N LYS A 146 3.46 19.42 12.40
CA LYS A 146 4.71 19.43 11.62
C LYS A 146 4.44 19.23 10.16
N ILE A 147 5.28 19.83 9.30
CA ILE A 147 5.17 19.69 7.84
C ILE A 147 6.55 19.27 7.30
N VAL A 148 6.56 18.18 6.53
CA VAL A 148 7.76 17.64 5.88
C VAL A 148 7.53 17.56 4.37
N GLY A 149 8.40 18.20 3.58
CA GLY A 149 8.41 18.07 2.12
C GLY A 149 9.36 16.96 1.70
N LEU A 150 8.91 16.02 0.83
CA LEU A 150 9.75 14.92 0.36
C LEU A 150 9.43 14.48 -1.07
N SER A 151 10.35 13.70 -1.65
CA SER A 151 10.12 12.92 -2.86
C SER A 151 10.33 11.44 -2.54
N ALA A 152 9.24 10.71 -2.30
CA ALA A 152 9.30 9.29 -1.93
C ALA A 152 9.97 8.42 -3.01
N ILE A 153 9.81 8.77 -4.29
CA ILE A 153 10.40 8.01 -5.40
C ILE A 153 11.91 8.21 -5.49
N ASN A 154 12.42 9.38 -5.09
CA ASN A 154 13.85 9.71 -5.12
C ASN A 154 14.54 9.50 -3.76
N GLY A 155 13.80 9.10 -2.73
CA GLY A 155 14.31 8.94 -1.36
C GLY A 155 14.63 10.25 -0.63
N LYS A 156 14.45 11.42 -1.28
CA LYS A 156 14.82 12.73 -0.72
C LYS A 156 13.83 13.12 0.38
N GLY A 157 14.32 13.47 1.57
CA GLY A 157 13.51 13.90 2.71
C GLY A 157 12.93 12.77 3.55
N ILE A 158 13.17 11.49 3.19
CA ILE A 158 12.70 10.32 3.98
C ILE A 158 13.38 10.30 5.36
N THR A 159 14.67 10.55 5.43
CA THR A 159 15.40 10.60 6.71
C THR A 159 14.84 11.69 7.63
N ASP A 160 14.56 12.88 7.09
CA ASP A 160 13.99 13.99 7.86
C ASP A 160 12.60 13.63 8.42
N LEU A 161 11.80 12.91 7.62
CA LEU A 161 10.50 12.40 8.07
C LEU A 161 10.66 11.37 9.20
N VAL A 162 11.58 10.42 9.06
CA VAL A 162 11.83 9.40 10.09
C VAL A 162 12.26 10.06 11.42
N GLU A 163 13.17 11.02 11.38
CA GLU A 163 13.58 11.76 12.58
C GLU A 163 12.44 12.61 13.17
N THR A 164 11.59 13.17 12.31
CA THR A 164 10.38 13.90 12.74
C THR A 164 9.42 12.97 13.46
N ILE A 165 9.16 11.76 12.92
CA ILE A 165 8.33 10.76 13.56
C ILE A 165 8.92 10.34 14.91
N LYS A 166 10.20 10.00 14.98
CA LYS A 166 10.89 9.61 16.22
C LYS A 166 10.75 10.67 17.31
N SER A 167 10.74 11.95 16.95
CA SER A 167 10.57 13.03 17.94
C SER A 167 9.21 12.99 18.62
N GLU A 168 8.18 12.48 17.96
CA GLU A 168 6.80 12.40 18.46
C GLU A 168 6.49 11.05 19.16
N LEU A 169 7.29 9.99 18.91
CA LEU A 169 7.05 8.69 19.52
C LEU A 169 7.37 8.67 21.03
N PRO A 170 6.59 7.91 21.81
CA PRO A 170 6.89 7.68 23.22
C PRO A 170 8.13 6.81 23.41
N GLU A 171 8.71 6.88 24.61
CA GLU A 171 9.71 5.92 25.07
C GLU A 171 9.03 4.59 25.39
N GLY A 172 9.59 3.48 24.88
CA GLY A 172 9.01 2.15 25.06
C GLY A 172 9.92 1.04 24.52
N PRO A 173 9.62 -0.22 24.84
CA PRO A 173 10.36 -1.37 24.31
C PRO A 173 10.00 -1.61 22.85
N ALA A 174 10.85 -2.38 22.12
CA ALA A 174 10.50 -2.86 20.79
C ALA A 174 9.28 -3.80 20.86
N PHE A 175 8.35 -3.66 19.93
CA PHE A 175 7.15 -4.51 19.80
C PHE A 175 7.43 -5.79 18.99
N TYR A 176 8.39 -5.70 18.06
CA TYR A 176 8.77 -6.79 17.16
C TYR A 176 10.27 -7.08 17.25
N PRO A 177 10.74 -8.29 16.89
CA PRO A 177 12.15 -8.54 16.69
C PRO A 177 12.77 -7.56 15.68
N THR A 178 14.06 -7.25 15.84
CA THR A 178 14.73 -6.21 15.04
C THR A 178 14.91 -6.59 13.56
N ASP A 179 14.82 -7.87 13.23
CA ASP A 179 14.84 -8.41 11.86
C ASP A 179 13.46 -8.54 11.22
N HIS A 180 12.40 -8.22 11.96
CA HIS A 180 11.03 -8.26 11.48
C HIS A 180 10.71 -7.03 10.62
N MET A 181 10.25 -7.22 9.38
CA MET A 181 9.94 -6.13 8.44
C MET A 181 8.45 -5.95 8.18
N THR A 182 7.65 -7.03 8.25
CA THR A 182 6.21 -6.99 7.96
C THR A 182 5.51 -8.20 8.56
N ASP A 183 4.24 -8.05 8.91
CA ASP A 183 3.35 -9.13 9.34
C ASP A 183 2.66 -9.85 8.16
N GLN A 184 2.91 -9.38 6.94
CA GLN A 184 2.30 -9.99 5.75
C GLN A 184 2.93 -11.34 5.44
N THR A 185 2.08 -12.34 5.16
CA THR A 185 2.57 -13.64 4.70
C THR A 185 3.14 -13.55 3.28
N GLU A 186 4.10 -14.41 2.93
CA GLU A 186 4.61 -14.50 1.57
C GLU A 186 3.49 -14.68 0.54
N ARG A 187 2.47 -15.48 0.86
CA ARG A 187 1.29 -15.68 -0.02
C ARG A 187 0.56 -14.36 -0.29
N THR A 188 0.38 -13.53 0.72
CA THR A 188 -0.26 -12.22 0.59
C THR A 188 0.58 -11.30 -0.30
N ILE A 189 1.89 -11.24 -0.06
CA ILE A 189 2.78 -10.39 -0.86
C ILE A 189 2.83 -10.88 -2.33
N VAL A 190 2.88 -12.19 -2.57
CA VAL A 190 2.81 -12.76 -3.92
C VAL A 190 1.50 -12.39 -4.62
N SER A 191 0.35 -12.51 -3.93
CA SER A 191 -0.95 -12.12 -4.52
C SER A 191 -0.98 -10.65 -4.89
N GLU A 192 -0.44 -9.77 -4.02
CA GLU A 192 -0.37 -8.34 -4.27
C GLU A 192 0.60 -8.00 -5.41
N ILE A 193 1.76 -8.67 -5.52
CA ILE A 193 2.68 -8.51 -6.68
C ILE A 193 1.96 -8.86 -7.99
N VAL A 194 1.24 -9.97 -8.04
CA VAL A 194 0.46 -10.33 -9.25
C VAL A 194 -0.61 -9.27 -9.53
N ARG A 195 -1.32 -8.80 -8.49
CA ARG A 195 -2.33 -7.75 -8.64
C ARG A 195 -1.75 -6.43 -9.13
N GLU A 196 -0.58 -6.03 -8.67
CA GLU A 196 0.16 -4.87 -9.18
C GLU A 196 0.41 -4.97 -10.69
N LYS A 197 0.89 -6.14 -11.16
CA LYS A 197 1.14 -6.32 -12.59
C LYS A 197 -0.18 -6.29 -13.39
N VAL A 198 -1.26 -6.86 -12.86
CA VAL A 198 -2.58 -6.71 -13.49
C VAL A 198 -2.96 -5.23 -13.60
N LEU A 199 -2.80 -4.43 -12.54
CA LEU A 199 -3.06 -2.99 -12.55
C LEU A 199 -2.21 -2.23 -13.58
N MET A 200 -0.95 -2.64 -13.79
CA MET A 200 -0.04 -2.01 -14.75
C MET A 200 -0.39 -2.32 -16.22
N TYR A 201 -0.86 -3.55 -16.49
CA TYR A 201 -1.12 -4.01 -17.85
C TYR A 201 -2.54 -3.73 -18.36
N ILE A 202 -3.44 -3.32 -17.47
CA ILE A 202 -4.87 -3.15 -17.79
C ILE A 202 -5.29 -1.72 -17.44
N ASP A 203 -6.04 -1.10 -18.34
CA ASP A 203 -6.55 0.25 -18.21
C ASP A 203 -8.06 0.28 -17.91
N GLU A 204 -8.64 1.47 -17.80
CA GLU A 204 -10.04 1.78 -17.54
C GLU A 204 -10.53 1.30 -16.17
N GLU A 205 -11.79 0.87 -16.08
CA GLU A 205 -12.46 0.47 -14.83
C GLU A 205 -12.18 -0.98 -14.40
N ILE A 206 -11.57 -1.80 -15.27
CA ILE A 206 -11.34 -3.23 -15.05
C ILE A 206 -10.43 -3.48 -13.83
N PRO A 207 -9.34 -2.70 -13.63
CA PRO A 207 -8.46 -2.88 -12.48
C PRO A 207 -9.16 -2.86 -11.12
N HIS A 208 -10.20 -2.04 -10.98
CA HIS A 208 -10.95 -1.92 -9.73
C HIS A 208 -11.79 -3.17 -9.40
N GLY A 209 -12.16 -3.94 -10.42
CA GLY A 209 -12.92 -5.18 -10.32
C GLY A 209 -12.08 -6.46 -10.29
N VAL A 210 -10.76 -6.36 -10.06
CA VAL A 210 -9.86 -7.52 -10.02
C VAL A 210 -9.45 -7.85 -8.59
N ALA A 211 -9.57 -9.12 -8.19
CA ALA A 211 -8.91 -9.70 -7.03
C ALA A 211 -7.88 -10.74 -7.47
N VAL A 212 -6.94 -11.07 -6.60
CA VAL A 212 -5.93 -12.10 -6.83
C VAL A 212 -5.83 -12.99 -5.62
N GLU A 213 -5.82 -14.29 -5.84
CA GLU A 213 -5.75 -15.29 -4.78
C GLU A 213 -4.70 -16.35 -5.11
N VAL A 214 -3.77 -16.59 -4.20
CA VAL A 214 -2.81 -17.69 -4.32
C VAL A 214 -3.51 -18.99 -3.90
N GLN A 215 -3.74 -19.89 -4.83
CA GLN A 215 -4.39 -21.18 -4.58
C GLN A 215 -3.43 -22.20 -3.98
N SER A 216 -2.23 -22.27 -4.53
CA SER A 216 -1.19 -23.21 -4.10
C SER A 216 0.17 -22.53 -4.13
N MET A 217 0.97 -22.81 -3.11
CA MET A 217 2.37 -22.37 -3.00
C MET A 217 3.14 -23.51 -2.34
N LYS A 218 3.93 -24.24 -3.12
CA LYS A 218 4.66 -25.44 -2.69
C LYS A 218 6.10 -25.37 -3.16
N THR A 219 7.01 -25.90 -2.37
CA THR A 219 8.40 -26.06 -2.77
C THR A 219 8.64 -27.47 -3.34
N ARG A 220 9.52 -27.55 -4.31
CA ARG A 220 10.09 -28.82 -4.80
C ARG A 220 11.55 -28.61 -5.20
N LYS A 221 12.29 -29.71 -5.27
CA LYS A 221 13.64 -29.68 -5.81
C LYS A 221 13.63 -29.94 -7.32
N ASN A 222 14.39 -29.16 -8.06
CA ASN A 222 14.61 -29.38 -9.49
C ASN A 222 15.65 -30.49 -9.74
N LYS A 223 15.99 -30.75 -11.00
CA LYS A 223 16.97 -31.80 -11.39
C LYS A 223 18.37 -31.54 -10.82
N ASP A 224 18.71 -30.30 -10.53
CA ASP A 224 19.98 -29.86 -9.98
C ASP A 224 19.95 -29.77 -8.44
N ASN A 225 18.92 -30.36 -7.80
CA ASN A 225 18.69 -30.33 -6.36
C ASN A 225 18.47 -28.93 -5.76
N ILE A 226 18.16 -27.94 -6.61
CA ILE A 226 17.85 -26.57 -6.21
C ILE A 226 16.37 -26.49 -5.87
N GLU A 227 16.04 -25.86 -4.73
CA GLU A 227 14.68 -25.60 -4.33
C GLU A 227 14.03 -24.56 -5.23
N ILE A 228 12.83 -24.84 -5.71
CA ILE A 228 12.01 -23.93 -6.50
C ILE A 228 10.57 -23.93 -5.98
N TYR A 229 9.88 -22.81 -6.14
CA TYR A 229 8.46 -22.72 -5.82
C TYR A 229 7.58 -23.00 -7.05
N ASP A 230 6.57 -23.84 -6.87
CA ASP A 230 5.43 -23.96 -7.77
C ASP A 230 4.26 -23.15 -7.16
N ILE A 231 3.84 -22.10 -7.84
CA ILE A 231 2.81 -21.18 -7.36
C ILE A 231 1.68 -21.09 -8.37
N GLU A 232 0.46 -21.38 -7.91
CA GLU A 232 -0.77 -21.25 -8.69
C GLU A 232 -1.58 -20.07 -8.17
N VAL A 233 -1.97 -19.15 -9.08
CA VAL A 233 -2.65 -17.91 -8.73
C VAL A 233 -3.86 -17.71 -9.61
N ASP A 234 -4.99 -17.42 -8.97
CA ASP A 234 -6.24 -17.02 -9.64
C ASP A 234 -6.32 -15.49 -9.71
N ILE A 235 -6.51 -14.97 -10.92
CA ILE A 235 -6.89 -13.59 -11.18
C ILE A 235 -8.40 -13.57 -11.37
N ILE A 236 -9.13 -12.95 -10.46
CA ILE A 236 -10.59 -12.96 -10.40
C ILE A 236 -11.11 -11.63 -10.92
N CYS A 237 -12.02 -11.68 -11.89
CA CYS A 237 -12.67 -10.50 -12.46
C CYS A 237 -14.20 -10.65 -12.45
N GLU A 238 -14.94 -9.54 -12.64
CA GLU A 238 -16.40 -9.56 -12.52
C GLU A 238 -17.14 -10.03 -13.76
N LYS A 239 -16.57 -9.85 -14.97
CA LYS A 239 -17.27 -10.10 -16.23
C LYS A 239 -16.43 -10.91 -17.21
N GLN A 240 -17.10 -11.64 -18.09
CA GLN A 240 -16.44 -12.41 -19.15
C GLN A 240 -15.64 -11.51 -20.11
N SER A 241 -16.13 -10.30 -20.39
CA SER A 241 -15.41 -9.30 -21.17
C SER A 241 -14.09 -8.89 -20.49
N HIS A 242 -14.10 -8.72 -19.17
CA HIS A 242 -12.88 -8.41 -18.38
C HIS A 242 -11.86 -9.54 -18.48
N LYS A 243 -12.31 -10.82 -18.41
CA LYS A 243 -11.44 -11.99 -18.61
C LYS A 243 -10.73 -11.94 -19.96
N GLY A 244 -11.46 -11.63 -21.04
CA GLY A 244 -10.87 -11.50 -22.36
C GLY A 244 -9.80 -10.40 -22.45
N ILE A 245 -10.02 -9.26 -21.80
CA ILE A 245 -9.09 -8.14 -21.78
C ILE A 245 -7.83 -8.47 -20.96
N ILE A 246 -7.98 -9.18 -19.81
CA ILE A 246 -6.86 -9.63 -18.97
C ILE A 246 -5.99 -10.64 -19.71
N ILE A 247 -6.59 -11.59 -20.41
CA ILE A 247 -5.86 -12.60 -21.22
C ILE A 247 -5.18 -11.92 -22.42
N GLY A 248 -5.91 -11.03 -23.10
CA GLY A 248 -5.46 -10.33 -24.30
C GLY A 248 -5.37 -11.25 -25.52
N LYS A 249 -5.07 -10.66 -26.68
CA LYS A 249 -4.95 -11.40 -27.94
C LYS A 249 -3.89 -12.51 -27.80
N GLU A 250 -4.28 -13.75 -28.08
CA GLU A 250 -3.41 -14.94 -27.98
C GLU A 250 -2.70 -15.11 -26.61
N GLY A 251 -3.30 -14.58 -25.55
CA GLY A 251 -2.74 -14.65 -24.19
C GLY A 251 -1.54 -13.73 -23.95
N ARG A 252 -1.25 -12.78 -24.84
CA ARG A 252 -0.03 -11.93 -24.75
C ARG A 252 0.00 -11.08 -23.48
N LYS A 253 -1.14 -10.49 -23.06
CA LYS A 253 -1.18 -9.70 -21.83
C LYS A 253 -0.93 -10.57 -20.61
N LEU A 254 -1.62 -11.70 -20.49
CA LEU A 254 -1.45 -12.62 -19.36
C LEU A 254 -0.03 -13.16 -19.26
N LYS A 255 0.61 -13.47 -20.39
CA LYS A 255 2.04 -13.83 -20.43
C LYS A 255 2.95 -12.71 -19.95
N GLY A 256 2.66 -11.46 -20.34
CA GLY A 256 3.39 -10.26 -19.88
C GLY A 256 3.26 -10.07 -18.36
N ILE A 257 2.04 -10.14 -17.83
CA ILE A 257 1.74 -10.10 -16.41
C ILE A 257 2.52 -11.19 -15.67
N GLY A 258 2.44 -12.46 -16.14
CA GLY A 258 3.12 -13.58 -15.52
C GLY A 258 4.64 -13.45 -15.52
N LYS A 259 5.25 -12.99 -16.63
CA LYS A 259 6.70 -12.76 -16.71
C LYS A 259 7.15 -11.69 -15.71
N SER A 260 6.44 -10.56 -15.67
CA SER A 260 6.78 -9.44 -14.79
C SER A 260 6.56 -9.79 -13.31
N ALA A 261 5.44 -10.46 -12.99
CA ALA A 261 5.15 -10.91 -11.64
C ALA A 261 6.20 -11.93 -11.16
N ARG A 262 6.55 -12.94 -11.99
CA ARG A 262 7.55 -13.94 -11.64
C ARG A 262 8.89 -13.31 -11.28
N GLN A 263 9.36 -12.31 -12.01
CA GLN A 263 10.62 -11.63 -11.73
C GLN A 263 10.64 -10.97 -10.33
N ASP A 264 9.52 -10.34 -9.93
CA ASP A 264 9.42 -9.71 -8.62
C ASP A 264 9.25 -10.75 -7.50
N VAL A 265 8.50 -11.84 -7.76
CA VAL A 265 8.35 -12.95 -6.81
C VAL A 265 9.66 -13.70 -6.60
N GLU A 266 10.46 -13.94 -7.67
CA GLU A 266 11.78 -14.54 -7.57
C GLU A 266 12.75 -13.67 -6.72
N LYS A 267 12.64 -12.33 -6.79
CA LYS A 267 13.40 -11.42 -5.92
C LYS A 267 12.97 -11.52 -4.48
N LEU A 268 11.65 -11.55 -4.24
CA LEU A 268 11.08 -11.67 -2.89
C LEU A 268 11.54 -12.97 -2.21
N LEU A 269 11.37 -14.11 -2.90
CA LEU A 269 11.63 -15.44 -2.35
C LEU A 269 13.09 -15.88 -2.46
N GLN A 270 13.96 -15.06 -3.07
CA GLN A 270 15.39 -15.32 -3.29
C GLN A 270 15.65 -16.68 -4.00
N THR A 271 14.67 -17.17 -4.78
CA THR A 271 14.80 -18.45 -5.49
C THR A 271 13.96 -18.46 -6.78
N LYS A 272 14.11 -19.53 -7.58
CA LYS A 272 13.36 -19.70 -8.83
C LYS A 272 11.89 -20.03 -8.57
N VAL A 273 11.03 -19.51 -9.44
CA VAL A 273 9.59 -19.68 -9.33
C VAL A 273 8.97 -20.14 -10.64
N ASN A 274 8.15 -21.19 -10.57
CA ASN A 274 7.21 -21.57 -11.61
C ASN A 274 5.83 -20.99 -11.28
N LEU A 275 5.50 -19.83 -11.87
CA LEU A 275 4.27 -19.09 -11.61
C LEU A 275 3.24 -19.42 -12.69
N GLN A 276 2.10 -19.95 -12.28
CA GLN A 276 0.95 -20.26 -13.14
C GLN A 276 -0.22 -19.32 -12.79
N LEU A 277 -0.75 -18.63 -13.80
CA LEU A 277 -1.83 -17.68 -13.66
C LEU A 277 -3.10 -18.17 -14.36
N PHE A 278 -4.22 -18.16 -13.65
CA PHE A 278 -5.54 -18.51 -14.18
C PHE A 278 -6.48 -17.31 -14.04
N VAL A 279 -7.30 -17.05 -15.08
CA VAL A 279 -8.29 -15.96 -15.01
C VAL A 279 -9.67 -16.55 -14.83
N LYS A 280 -10.32 -16.20 -13.72
CA LYS A 280 -11.66 -16.66 -13.33
C LYS A 280 -12.66 -15.51 -13.32
N VAL A 281 -13.91 -15.78 -13.69
CA VAL A 281 -15.01 -14.82 -13.59
C VAL A 281 -15.83 -15.14 -12.35
N ARG A 282 -16.08 -14.10 -11.55
CA ARG A 282 -16.99 -14.17 -10.39
C ARG A 282 -17.77 -12.85 -10.31
N GLU A 283 -19.00 -12.89 -10.76
CA GLU A 283 -19.88 -11.74 -10.78
C GLU A 283 -20.19 -11.24 -9.36
N GLY A 284 -20.20 -9.92 -9.18
CA GLY A 284 -20.57 -9.27 -7.91
C GLY A 284 -19.67 -9.63 -6.71
N TRP A 285 -18.46 -10.12 -6.93
CA TRP A 285 -17.59 -10.56 -5.84
C TRP A 285 -17.29 -9.44 -4.81
N ARG A 286 -17.29 -8.18 -5.23
CA ARG A 286 -17.04 -7.01 -4.36
C ARG A 286 -18.12 -6.76 -3.33
N ASP A 287 -19.31 -7.36 -3.52
CA ASP A 287 -20.47 -7.26 -2.63
C ASP A 287 -20.79 -8.60 -1.92
N ASN A 288 -19.97 -9.63 -2.11
CA ASN A 288 -20.14 -10.94 -1.51
C ASN A 288 -19.29 -11.10 -0.24
N ASP A 289 -19.94 -11.03 0.93
CA ASP A 289 -19.27 -11.07 2.24
C ASP A 289 -18.42 -12.33 2.46
N ASN A 290 -18.92 -13.52 2.08
CA ASN A 290 -18.17 -14.76 2.26
C ASN A 290 -16.91 -14.80 1.40
N PHE A 291 -17.00 -14.26 0.20
CA PHE A 291 -15.84 -14.19 -0.69
C PHE A 291 -14.84 -13.14 -0.21
N LEU A 292 -15.31 -11.97 0.23
CA LEU A 292 -14.46 -10.95 0.81
C LEU A 292 -13.70 -11.44 2.04
N ARG A 293 -14.35 -12.24 2.90
CA ARG A 293 -13.68 -12.92 4.04
C ARG A 293 -12.61 -13.90 3.57
N GLY A 294 -12.91 -14.73 2.57
CA GLY A 294 -11.93 -15.66 1.98
C GLY A 294 -10.70 -14.99 1.40
N LEU A 295 -10.84 -13.75 0.89
CA LEU A 295 -9.74 -12.93 0.41
C LEU A 295 -9.05 -12.11 1.52
N GLY A 296 -9.49 -12.21 2.79
CA GLY A 296 -8.94 -11.45 3.91
C GLY A 296 -9.43 -9.99 3.99
N TYR A 297 -10.50 -9.61 3.28
CA TYR A 297 -11.08 -8.25 3.32
C TYR A 297 -12.13 -8.05 4.42
N LYS A 298 -12.42 -9.05 5.23
CA LYS A 298 -13.30 -8.98 6.42
C LYS A 298 -12.82 -9.97 7.46
N GLU A 299 -12.88 -9.56 8.72
CA GLU A 299 -12.76 -10.45 9.88
C GLU A 299 -14.02 -11.31 10.09
#